data_cbd933d20e87cd07f24dd3cf3a5e8f90
#
_entry.id   cbd933d20e87cd07f24dd3cf3a5e8f90
#
_cell.length_a   1.000
_cell.length_b   1.000
_cell.length_c   1.000
_cell.angle_alpha   90.00
_cell.angle_beta   90.00
_cell.angle_gamma   90.00
#
_symmetry.space_group_name_H-M   'P 1'
#
loop_
_entity.id
_entity.type
_entity.pdbx_description
1 polymer ?
#
loop_
_entity_poly.entity_id
_entity_poly.type
_entity_poly.pdbx_seq_one_letter_code
_entity_poly.pdbx_strand_id
1 'polypeptide(L)'
;MMDLFVANMAPVMFASLIVFLLLGFPVAFALAANGMVFGLIGVEMGLFNWSLFQALPLRVFGIMANDTLLAIPFFTFMGLILERSGMAEDLLDTIGQLFGSMPGGLAIAVVFVGAMLAATTGVVSASVISMGLISLPIMLRYGYSRRLATGVIAASGTLSQIIPPSLVLIVLADQLGRSVGDMYRGAMVPGLVLTGAYLLYILILAVLRPKDVPPIPAEHRSYSEANGRSGARSLCVLLLISLVAGYILDEFWVDPNGPVDEKVIICILLVGGVAFVLALINKWLKLGLLSVLAERVVFVMIPPLGLIFLVLGTIFLGIATPTEGGAMGAVGAILMAVSRRRLSTDLLKQAMDTTTKLSCFVMFILIGSTIFSLTFRGVDGDLWVEHLLIDLPGGEYGFLILVSVLVFVLAFFLDFFELAFIIVPLLGPVADKMGIDLIWFGVLLAVNMQTSFMHPPFGFSLFYLRSVAPKDDYIDKVTKKKIPGVATGDIYWGSVPFICIQIVMIAVVLLFPGMVTHYKGTGAQVDPNTVTIDMQDEYGADLNPFDDSGEGGGMPVFK
;
A
#
# COMPACT_ATOMS: atom_id res chain seq x y z
N MET A 1 12.51 46.02 8.50
CA MET A 1 11.37 45.09 8.63
C MET A 1 11.15 44.29 7.33
N MET A 2 11.22 44.96 6.16
CA MET A 2 11.10 44.31 4.85
C MET A 2 12.22 43.28 4.62
N ASP A 3 13.48 43.63 4.83
CA ASP A 3 14.64 42.74 4.66
C ASP A 3 14.57 41.50 5.57
N LEU A 4 14.06 41.67 6.79
CA LEU A 4 13.84 40.56 7.74
C LEU A 4 12.74 39.63 7.28
N PHE A 5 11.68 40.15 6.64
CA PHE A 5 10.61 39.34 6.07
C PHE A 5 11.09 38.57 4.86
N VAL A 6 11.86 39.19 3.98
CA VAL A 6 12.48 38.54 2.80
C VAL A 6 13.38 37.39 3.23
N ALA A 7 14.27 37.62 4.19
CA ALA A 7 15.20 36.60 4.71
C ALA A 7 14.49 35.44 5.40
N ASN A 8 13.24 35.61 5.87
CA ASN A 8 12.47 34.56 6.55
C ASN A 8 11.20 34.17 5.79
N MET A 9 11.14 34.43 4.49
CA MET A 9 9.92 34.19 3.71
C MET A 9 9.57 32.68 3.62
N ALA A 10 10.55 31.80 3.47
CA ALA A 10 10.35 30.36 3.44
C ALA A 10 9.76 29.80 4.74
N PRO A 11 10.34 30.07 5.95
CA PRO A 11 9.74 29.64 7.21
C PRO A 11 8.35 30.24 7.46
N VAL A 12 8.10 31.50 7.07
CA VAL A 12 6.77 32.13 7.22
C VAL A 12 5.76 31.48 6.29
N MET A 13 6.13 31.18 5.05
CA MET A 13 5.32 30.47 4.10
C MET A 13 4.95 29.06 4.61
N PHE A 14 5.91 28.33 5.15
CA PHE A 14 5.67 27.00 5.71
C PHE A 14 4.79 27.05 6.97
N ALA A 15 5.04 27.99 7.88
CA ALA A 15 4.24 28.18 9.09
C ALA A 15 2.79 28.57 8.76
N SER A 16 2.59 29.46 7.77
CA SER A 16 1.25 29.86 7.33
C SER A 16 0.48 28.68 6.72
N LEU A 17 1.15 27.81 5.96
CA LEU A 17 0.54 26.58 5.45
C LEU A 17 0.03 25.70 6.59
N ILE A 18 0.85 25.46 7.61
CA ILE A 18 0.43 24.67 8.78
C ILE A 18 -0.81 25.29 9.45
N VAL A 19 -0.85 26.61 9.60
CA VAL A 19 -2.01 27.31 10.17
C VAL A 19 -3.27 27.07 9.32
N PHE A 20 -3.19 27.20 7.99
CA PHE A 20 -4.34 26.95 7.11
C PHE A 20 -4.81 25.50 7.19
N LEU A 21 -3.89 24.55 7.28
CA LEU A 21 -4.23 23.12 7.43
C LEU A 21 -4.91 22.84 8.78
N LEU A 22 -4.42 23.42 9.86
CA LEU A 22 -5.04 23.29 11.20
C LEU A 22 -6.42 23.95 11.28
N LEU A 23 -6.69 24.97 10.48
CA LEU A 23 -8.01 25.60 10.37
C LEU A 23 -9.02 24.74 9.57
N GLY A 24 -8.58 23.64 8.98
CA GLY A 24 -9.44 22.68 8.26
C GLY A 24 -9.77 23.07 6.83
N PHE A 25 -8.99 23.96 6.21
CA PHE A 25 -9.15 24.22 4.78
C PHE A 25 -8.73 22.99 3.95
N PRO A 26 -9.44 22.69 2.83
CA PRO A 26 -9.03 21.60 1.96
C PRO A 26 -7.58 21.80 1.47
N VAL A 27 -6.74 20.79 1.64
CA VAL A 27 -5.29 20.87 1.51
C VAL A 27 -4.85 21.37 0.13
N ALA A 28 -5.46 20.87 -0.94
CA ALA A 28 -5.15 21.30 -2.31
C ALA A 28 -5.31 22.82 -2.49
N PHE A 29 -6.38 23.40 -1.94
CA PHE A 29 -6.62 24.84 -1.98
C PHE A 29 -5.69 25.60 -1.06
N ALA A 30 -5.41 25.09 0.15
CA ALA A 30 -4.47 25.72 1.09
C ALA A 30 -3.07 25.82 0.49
N LEU A 31 -2.58 24.74 -0.14
CA LEU A 31 -1.30 24.72 -0.84
C LEU A 31 -1.27 25.70 -2.02
N ALA A 32 -2.26 25.64 -2.90
CA ALA A 32 -2.32 26.50 -4.07
C ALA A 32 -2.43 27.98 -3.69
N ALA A 33 -3.31 28.31 -2.73
CA ALA A 33 -3.50 29.68 -2.27
C ALA A 33 -2.23 30.22 -1.58
N ASN A 34 -1.61 29.43 -0.70
CA ASN A 34 -0.36 29.78 -0.05
C ASN A 34 0.75 30.04 -1.07
N GLY A 35 0.97 29.11 -2.02
CA GLY A 35 1.95 29.25 -3.09
C GLY A 35 1.71 30.51 -3.95
N MET A 36 0.45 30.77 -4.33
CA MET A 36 0.10 31.94 -5.15
C MET A 36 0.28 33.25 -4.37
N VAL A 37 -0.20 33.35 -3.13
CA VAL A 37 -0.09 34.58 -2.32
C VAL A 37 1.36 34.95 -2.07
N PHE A 38 2.18 34.02 -1.57
CA PHE A 38 3.60 34.27 -1.35
C PHE A 38 4.37 34.47 -2.66
N GLY A 39 3.93 33.82 -3.74
CA GLY A 39 4.46 34.01 -5.06
C GLY A 39 4.25 35.42 -5.59
N LEU A 40 3.04 35.97 -5.44
CA LEU A 40 2.73 37.36 -5.79
C LEU A 40 3.53 38.34 -4.95
N ILE A 41 3.61 38.12 -3.62
CA ILE A 41 4.43 38.91 -2.72
C ILE A 41 5.91 38.90 -3.18
N GLY A 42 6.45 37.74 -3.53
CA GLY A 42 7.83 37.60 -4.00
C GLY A 42 8.11 38.33 -5.32
N VAL A 43 7.16 38.36 -6.24
CA VAL A 43 7.27 39.17 -7.47
C VAL A 43 7.27 40.65 -7.14
N GLU A 44 6.36 41.15 -6.30
CA GLU A 44 6.28 42.56 -5.90
C GLU A 44 7.54 42.98 -5.14
N MET A 45 8.16 42.07 -4.39
CA MET A 45 9.41 42.34 -3.66
C MET A 45 10.67 42.16 -4.54
N GLY A 46 10.51 41.76 -5.80
CA GLY A 46 11.63 41.59 -6.74
C GLY A 46 12.50 40.36 -6.49
N LEU A 47 12.02 39.38 -5.70
CA LEU A 47 12.73 38.12 -5.45
C LEU A 47 12.77 37.22 -6.68
N PHE A 48 11.72 37.24 -7.49
CA PHE A 48 11.64 36.54 -8.77
C PHE A 48 10.66 37.22 -9.74
N ASN A 49 10.76 36.86 -11.00
CA ASN A 49 9.97 37.44 -12.07
C ASN A 49 8.66 36.65 -12.33
N TRP A 50 7.71 37.26 -12.99
CA TRP A 50 6.48 36.65 -13.47
C TRP A 50 6.70 35.38 -14.31
N SER A 51 7.88 35.23 -14.92
CA SER A 51 8.29 34.02 -15.65
C SER A 51 8.24 32.75 -14.80
N LEU A 52 8.37 32.87 -13.46
CA LEU A 52 8.21 31.72 -12.55
C LEU A 52 6.85 31.04 -12.73
N PHE A 53 5.79 31.83 -12.82
CA PHE A 53 4.42 31.31 -12.97
C PHE A 53 4.14 30.77 -14.39
N GLN A 54 4.91 31.17 -15.40
CA GLN A 54 4.79 30.62 -16.76
C GLN A 54 5.18 29.13 -16.82
N ALA A 55 5.91 28.62 -15.82
CA ALA A 55 6.23 27.19 -15.69
C ALA A 55 5.05 26.35 -15.18
N LEU A 56 4.00 26.95 -14.58
CA LEU A 56 2.87 26.21 -14.00
C LEU A 56 2.10 25.37 -15.03
N PRO A 57 1.71 25.88 -16.20
CA PRO A 57 0.98 25.06 -17.18
C PRO A 57 1.76 23.83 -17.60
N LEU A 58 3.08 23.95 -17.82
CA LEU A 58 3.93 22.81 -18.19
C LEU A 58 4.05 21.79 -17.05
N ARG A 59 4.17 22.26 -15.82
CA ARG A 59 4.22 21.38 -14.63
C ARG A 59 2.89 20.64 -14.42
N VAL A 60 1.76 21.34 -14.55
CA VAL A 60 0.42 20.71 -14.48
C VAL A 60 0.25 19.68 -15.60
N PHE A 61 0.69 20.01 -16.82
CA PHE A 61 0.68 19.06 -17.92
C PHE A 61 1.56 17.81 -17.60
N GLY A 62 2.74 18.01 -17.02
CA GLY A 62 3.62 16.92 -16.58
C GLY A 62 2.95 15.99 -15.56
N ILE A 63 2.17 16.53 -14.62
CA ILE A 63 1.38 15.72 -13.68
C ILE A 63 0.32 14.90 -14.43
N MET A 64 -0.40 15.53 -15.37
CA MET A 64 -1.45 14.88 -16.13
C MET A 64 -0.91 13.81 -17.10
N ALA A 65 0.32 13.97 -17.57
CA ALA A 65 1.01 13.05 -18.46
C ALA A 65 1.84 11.98 -17.73
N ASN A 66 1.79 11.94 -16.39
CA ASN A 66 2.57 10.99 -15.60
C ASN A 66 1.91 9.60 -15.61
N ASP A 67 2.50 8.67 -16.34
CA ASP A 67 2.00 7.31 -16.49
C ASP A 67 1.98 6.55 -15.15
N THR A 68 2.92 6.81 -14.23
CA THR A 68 2.98 6.15 -12.92
C THR A 68 1.73 6.43 -12.10
N LEU A 69 1.20 7.66 -12.18
CA LEU A 69 0.01 8.07 -11.45
C LEU A 69 -1.27 7.42 -11.99
N LEU A 70 -1.29 6.97 -13.26
CA LEU A 70 -2.40 6.21 -13.81
C LEU A 70 -2.58 4.83 -13.16
N ALA A 71 -1.56 4.32 -12.47
CA ALA A 71 -1.70 3.10 -11.67
C ALA A 71 -2.72 3.28 -10.53
N ILE A 72 -2.87 4.50 -9.98
CA ILE A 72 -3.79 4.80 -8.87
C ILE A 72 -5.25 4.46 -9.23
N PRO A 73 -5.84 4.99 -10.32
CA PRO A 73 -7.20 4.62 -10.70
C PRO A 73 -7.37 3.13 -11.00
N PHE A 74 -6.41 2.48 -11.65
CA PHE A 74 -6.52 1.05 -11.97
C PHE A 74 -6.50 0.16 -10.72
N PHE A 75 -5.57 0.37 -9.79
CA PHE A 75 -5.54 -0.40 -8.54
C PHE A 75 -6.75 -0.11 -7.65
N THR A 76 -7.17 1.16 -7.57
CA THR A 76 -8.39 1.52 -6.83
C THR A 76 -9.62 0.83 -7.41
N PHE A 77 -9.77 0.85 -8.71
CA PHE A 77 -10.90 0.21 -9.38
C PHE A 77 -10.86 -1.32 -9.20
N MET A 78 -9.70 -1.96 -9.38
CA MET A 78 -9.50 -3.38 -9.11
C MET A 78 -9.98 -3.73 -7.70
N GLY A 79 -9.49 -3.00 -6.70
CA GLY A 79 -9.82 -3.23 -5.30
C GLY A 79 -11.30 -3.09 -5.01
N LEU A 80 -11.94 -2.04 -5.52
CA LEU A 80 -13.37 -1.78 -5.33
C LEU A 80 -14.25 -2.86 -5.99
N ILE A 81 -13.88 -3.37 -7.16
CA ILE A 81 -14.60 -4.49 -7.79
C ILE A 81 -14.48 -5.76 -6.94
N LEU A 82 -13.27 -6.09 -6.46
CA LEU A 82 -13.04 -7.26 -5.62
C LEU A 82 -13.80 -7.17 -4.28
N GLU A 83 -13.78 -6.00 -3.65
CA GLU A 83 -14.46 -5.74 -2.39
C GLU A 83 -15.99 -5.83 -2.56
N ARG A 84 -16.55 -5.03 -3.46
CA ARG A 84 -18.01 -4.88 -3.61
C ARG A 84 -18.69 -6.08 -4.25
N SER A 85 -17.95 -6.96 -4.93
CA SER A 85 -18.47 -8.24 -5.42
C SER A 85 -18.68 -9.29 -4.31
N GLY A 86 -18.41 -8.95 -3.03
CA GLY A 86 -18.58 -9.83 -1.87
C GLY A 86 -17.52 -10.92 -1.77
N MET A 87 -16.40 -10.78 -2.50
CA MET A 87 -15.29 -11.73 -2.39
C MET A 87 -14.61 -11.65 -1.02
N ALA A 88 -14.56 -10.46 -0.42
CA ALA A 88 -14.05 -10.26 0.93
C ALA A 88 -14.86 -11.04 1.99
N GLU A 89 -16.18 -11.07 1.85
CA GLU A 89 -17.08 -11.82 2.73
C GLU A 89 -16.86 -13.34 2.59
N ASP A 90 -16.78 -13.83 1.35
CA ASP A 90 -16.49 -15.25 1.06
C ASP A 90 -15.14 -15.68 1.62
N LEU A 91 -14.11 -14.83 1.51
CA LEU A 91 -12.78 -15.06 2.07
C LEU A 91 -12.84 -15.15 3.60
N LEU A 92 -13.47 -14.18 4.25
CA LEU A 92 -13.57 -14.16 5.71
C LEU A 92 -14.34 -15.37 6.25
N ASP A 93 -15.48 -15.73 5.63
CA ASP A 93 -16.22 -16.92 6.01
C ASP A 93 -15.37 -18.18 5.85
N THR A 94 -14.71 -18.32 4.72
CA THR A 94 -13.88 -19.50 4.42
C THR A 94 -12.70 -19.65 5.38
N ILE A 95 -11.94 -18.57 5.59
CA ILE A 95 -10.75 -18.60 6.47
C ILE A 95 -11.19 -18.64 7.93
N GLY A 96 -12.29 -17.93 8.27
CA GLY A 96 -12.90 -17.98 9.60
C GLY A 96 -13.33 -19.40 9.98
N GLN A 97 -13.89 -20.15 9.06
CA GLN A 97 -14.24 -21.58 9.27
C GLN A 97 -13.00 -22.48 9.32
N LEU A 98 -11.96 -22.19 8.53
CA LEU A 98 -10.70 -22.95 8.53
C LEU A 98 -10.03 -22.91 9.90
N PHE A 99 -9.89 -21.72 10.47
CA PHE A 99 -9.27 -21.52 11.79
C PHE A 99 -10.27 -21.50 12.95
N GLY A 100 -11.56 -21.58 12.68
CA GLY A 100 -12.63 -21.40 13.66
C GLY A 100 -12.62 -22.37 14.84
N SER A 101 -11.92 -23.52 14.73
CA SER A 101 -11.77 -24.47 15.83
C SER A 101 -10.78 -24.02 16.89
N MET A 102 -9.92 -23.04 16.58
CA MET A 102 -8.86 -22.55 17.45
C MET A 102 -9.29 -21.27 18.16
N PRO A 103 -8.93 -21.08 19.44
CA PRO A 103 -9.04 -19.75 20.06
C PRO A 103 -8.27 -18.73 19.21
N GLY A 104 -8.85 -17.56 18.99
CA GLY A 104 -8.24 -16.53 18.12
C GLY A 104 -8.41 -16.77 16.62
N GLY A 105 -8.95 -17.91 16.18
CA GLY A 105 -9.02 -18.28 14.77
C GLY A 105 -9.74 -17.27 13.87
N LEU A 106 -10.82 -16.65 14.37
CA LEU A 106 -11.53 -15.61 13.64
C LEU A 106 -10.71 -14.30 13.54
N ALA A 107 -9.95 -13.94 14.59
CA ALA A 107 -9.06 -12.78 14.53
C ALA A 107 -7.89 -13.02 13.57
N ILE A 108 -7.33 -14.24 13.53
CA ILE A 108 -6.34 -14.66 12.52
C ILE A 108 -6.93 -14.52 11.11
N ALA A 109 -8.16 -14.97 10.91
CA ALA A 109 -8.86 -14.82 9.62
C ALA A 109 -9.00 -13.35 9.22
N VAL A 110 -9.35 -12.46 10.17
CA VAL A 110 -9.48 -11.01 9.92
C VAL A 110 -8.14 -10.41 9.50
N VAL A 111 -7.03 -10.73 10.16
CA VAL A 111 -5.69 -10.24 9.75
C VAL A 111 -5.32 -10.75 8.37
N PHE A 112 -5.53 -12.03 8.10
CA PHE A 112 -5.18 -12.62 6.81
C PHE A 112 -6.01 -12.04 5.67
N VAL A 113 -7.33 -11.94 5.84
CA VAL A 113 -8.24 -11.34 4.85
C VAL A 113 -7.96 -9.85 4.71
N GLY A 114 -7.69 -9.16 5.83
CA GLY A 114 -7.28 -7.75 5.80
C GLY A 114 -6.01 -7.53 5.00
N ALA A 115 -4.99 -8.37 5.17
CA ALA A 115 -3.76 -8.31 4.37
C ALA A 115 -4.02 -8.59 2.88
N MET A 116 -4.90 -9.55 2.56
CA MET A 116 -5.30 -9.80 1.17
C MET A 116 -6.09 -8.64 0.56
N LEU A 117 -7.04 -8.07 1.31
CA LEU A 117 -7.78 -6.88 0.87
C LEU A 117 -6.86 -5.67 0.75
N ALA A 118 -5.92 -5.53 1.68
CA ALA A 118 -4.88 -4.51 1.63
C ALA A 118 -4.13 -4.55 0.29
N ALA A 119 -3.70 -5.73 -0.12
CA ALA A 119 -3.02 -5.96 -1.40
C ALA A 119 -3.92 -5.73 -2.63
N THR A 120 -5.25 -5.68 -2.49
CA THR A 120 -6.16 -5.46 -3.62
C THR A 120 -6.70 -4.04 -3.69
N THR A 121 -6.99 -3.42 -2.55
CA THR A 121 -7.67 -2.12 -2.52
C THR A 121 -6.71 -0.94 -2.47
N GLY A 122 -5.56 -1.09 -1.79
CA GLY A 122 -4.62 0.00 -1.54
C GLY A 122 -5.21 1.19 -0.76
N VAL A 123 -6.48 1.13 -0.33
CA VAL A 123 -7.22 2.23 0.32
C VAL A 123 -7.67 1.81 1.70
N VAL A 124 -7.16 2.48 2.75
CA VAL A 124 -7.45 2.16 4.16
C VAL A 124 -8.94 2.28 4.49
N SER A 125 -9.60 3.34 4.02
CA SER A 125 -11.01 3.58 4.32
C SER A 125 -11.91 2.44 3.83
N ALA A 126 -11.70 1.98 2.60
CA ALA A 126 -12.44 0.86 2.02
C ALA A 126 -12.21 -0.42 2.82
N SER A 127 -10.95 -0.76 3.09
CA SER A 127 -10.59 -1.96 3.84
C SER A 127 -11.16 -1.96 5.26
N VAL A 128 -11.03 -0.87 6.01
CA VAL A 128 -11.52 -0.78 7.40
C VAL A 128 -13.04 -0.80 7.48
N ILE A 129 -13.72 -0.07 6.59
CA ILE A 129 -15.20 -0.04 6.55
C ILE A 129 -15.73 -1.42 6.18
N SER A 130 -15.21 -2.03 5.13
CA SER A 130 -15.64 -3.34 4.66
C SER A 130 -15.44 -4.42 5.73
N MET A 131 -14.22 -4.48 6.31
CA MET A 131 -13.91 -5.41 7.40
C MET A 131 -14.75 -5.12 8.65
N GLY A 132 -15.02 -3.85 8.96
CA GLY A 132 -15.88 -3.44 10.06
C GLY A 132 -17.32 -3.92 9.89
N LEU A 133 -17.88 -3.79 8.70
CA LEU A 133 -19.25 -4.24 8.41
C LEU A 133 -19.39 -5.77 8.42
N ILE A 134 -18.37 -6.49 7.92
CA ILE A 134 -18.44 -7.94 7.76
C ILE A 134 -17.94 -8.64 9.04
N SER A 135 -16.76 -8.29 9.54
CA SER A 135 -16.05 -9.02 10.60
C SER A 135 -16.54 -8.68 11.99
N LEU A 136 -16.80 -7.39 12.27
CA LEU A 136 -17.15 -6.94 13.63
C LEU A 136 -18.42 -7.60 14.17
N PRO A 137 -19.55 -7.65 13.45
CA PRO A 137 -20.75 -8.33 13.94
C PRO A 137 -20.51 -9.83 14.21
N ILE A 138 -19.70 -10.49 13.38
CA ILE A 138 -19.38 -11.91 13.53
C ILE A 138 -18.50 -12.14 14.76
N MET A 139 -17.46 -11.32 14.96
CA MET A 139 -16.59 -11.42 16.14
C MET A 139 -17.38 -11.18 17.43
N LEU A 140 -18.22 -10.15 17.47
CA LEU A 140 -19.06 -9.84 18.64
C LEU A 140 -20.09 -10.95 18.93
N ARG A 141 -20.67 -11.55 17.90
CA ARG A 141 -21.61 -12.69 18.00
C ARG A 141 -20.99 -13.87 18.72
N TYR A 142 -19.74 -14.17 18.44
CA TYR A 142 -19.02 -15.29 19.06
C TYR A 142 -18.29 -14.92 20.35
N GLY A 143 -18.52 -13.71 20.88
CA GLY A 143 -18.06 -13.32 22.22
C GLY A 143 -16.63 -12.79 22.27
N TYR A 144 -16.06 -12.37 21.16
CA TYR A 144 -14.76 -11.69 21.15
C TYR A 144 -14.81 -10.40 21.98
N SER A 145 -13.73 -10.09 22.66
CA SER A 145 -13.56 -8.79 23.32
C SER A 145 -13.74 -7.66 22.31
N ARG A 146 -14.59 -6.66 22.62
CA ARG A 146 -14.83 -5.50 21.73
C ARG A 146 -13.55 -4.75 21.38
N ARG A 147 -12.65 -4.60 22.37
CA ARG A 147 -11.35 -3.96 22.17
C ARG A 147 -10.50 -4.70 21.16
N LEU A 148 -10.40 -6.04 21.32
CA LEU A 148 -9.62 -6.82 20.37
C LEU A 148 -10.23 -6.83 18.98
N ALA A 149 -11.54 -7.05 18.86
CA ALA A 149 -12.23 -7.08 17.57
C ALA A 149 -12.03 -5.77 16.79
N THR A 150 -12.21 -4.63 17.46
CA THR A 150 -12.00 -3.32 16.82
C THR A 150 -10.54 -3.05 16.49
N GLY A 151 -9.61 -3.38 17.39
CA GLY A 151 -8.18 -3.20 17.16
C GLY A 151 -7.66 -4.03 15.99
N VAL A 152 -8.03 -5.32 15.92
CA VAL A 152 -7.64 -6.21 14.81
C VAL A 152 -8.15 -5.69 13.47
N ILE A 153 -9.42 -5.26 13.40
CA ILE A 153 -10.02 -4.75 12.17
C ILE A 153 -9.32 -3.47 11.72
N ALA A 154 -9.11 -2.51 12.63
CA ALA A 154 -8.41 -1.28 12.31
C ALA A 154 -6.98 -1.55 11.84
N ALA A 155 -6.24 -2.41 12.54
CA ALA A 155 -4.86 -2.75 12.22
C ALA A 155 -4.74 -3.49 10.88
N SER A 156 -5.60 -4.49 10.63
CA SER A 156 -5.57 -5.24 9.37
C SER A 156 -5.91 -4.35 8.17
N GLY A 157 -6.83 -3.40 8.33
CA GLY A 157 -7.17 -2.46 7.26
C GLY A 157 -6.03 -1.49 6.92
N THR A 158 -5.19 -1.09 7.90
CA THR A 158 -4.05 -0.20 7.63
C THR A 158 -2.87 -0.90 6.94
N LEU A 159 -2.83 -2.24 6.87
CA LEU A 159 -1.83 -2.97 6.11
C LEU A 159 -1.82 -2.58 4.62
N SER A 160 -2.92 -2.01 4.09
CA SER A 160 -3.01 -1.52 2.71
C SER A 160 -2.01 -0.40 2.36
N GLN A 161 -1.36 0.20 3.35
CA GLN A 161 -0.33 1.20 3.11
C GLN A 161 1.05 0.59 2.83
N ILE A 162 1.33 -0.60 3.35
CA ILE A 162 2.67 -1.21 3.27
C ILE A 162 2.71 -2.49 2.43
N ILE A 163 1.62 -3.25 2.34
CA ILE A 163 1.59 -4.49 1.54
C ILE A 163 1.37 -4.15 0.07
N PRO A 164 2.29 -4.51 -0.85
CA PRO A 164 2.11 -4.32 -2.28
C PRO A 164 0.93 -5.15 -2.86
N PRO A 165 0.23 -4.62 -3.89
CA PRO A 165 0.35 -3.29 -4.46
C PRO A 165 -0.36 -2.21 -3.60
N SER A 166 0.40 -1.23 -3.14
CA SER A 166 -0.09 -0.14 -2.27
C SER A 166 -0.04 1.19 -3.01
N LEU A 167 -1.12 1.98 -2.91
CA LEU A 167 -1.17 3.33 -3.47
C LEU A 167 -0.19 4.28 -2.77
N VAL A 168 0.04 4.10 -1.46
CA VAL A 168 1.03 4.88 -0.72
C VAL A 168 2.42 4.70 -1.30
N LEU A 169 2.81 3.45 -1.58
CA LEU A 169 4.12 3.14 -2.14
C LEU A 169 4.29 3.66 -3.58
N ILE A 170 3.22 3.69 -4.41
CA ILE A 170 3.25 4.31 -5.74
C ILE A 170 3.58 5.79 -5.62
N VAL A 171 2.84 6.49 -4.75
CA VAL A 171 3.00 7.94 -4.56
C VAL A 171 4.38 8.26 -3.98
N LEU A 172 4.85 7.50 -2.99
CA LEU A 172 6.18 7.68 -2.41
C LEU A 172 7.28 7.43 -3.44
N ALA A 173 7.15 6.40 -4.28
CA ALA A 173 8.09 6.11 -5.35
C ALA A 173 8.16 7.26 -6.37
N ASP A 174 6.99 7.76 -6.80
CA ASP A 174 6.87 8.90 -7.71
C ASP A 174 7.54 10.16 -7.14
N GLN A 175 7.22 10.51 -5.89
CA GLN A 175 7.74 11.71 -5.23
C GLN A 175 9.24 11.63 -4.92
N LEU A 176 9.78 10.43 -4.69
CA LEU A 176 11.21 10.18 -4.48
C LEU A 176 11.98 9.94 -5.79
N GLY A 177 11.29 9.94 -6.94
CA GLY A 177 11.90 9.66 -8.24
C GLY A 177 12.51 8.25 -8.32
N ARG A 178 11.87 7.26 -7.71
CA ARG A 178 12.34 5.86 -7.66
C ARG A 178 11.33 4.94 -8.34
N SER A 179 11.82 3.75 -8.73
CA SER A 179 10.97 2.72 -9.33
C SER A 179 9.90 2.24 -8.33
N VAL A 180 8.64 2.17 -8.78
CA VAL A 180 7.54 1.59 -7.99
C VAL A 180 7.79 0.10 -7.74
N GLY A 181 8.37 -0.61 -8.71
CA GLY A 181 8.73 -2.02 -8.56
C GLY A 181 9.74 -2.23 -7.43
N ASP A 182 10.77 -1.36 -7.33
CA ASP A 182 11.75 -1.41 -6.26
C ASP A 182 11.14 -1.03 -4.91
N MET A 183 10.26 -0.02 -4.89
CA MET A 183 9.53 0.35 -3.68
C MET A 183 8.67 -0.81 -3.17
N TYR A 184 8.01 -1.54 -4.06
CA TYR A 184 7.22 -2.72 -3.73
C TYR A 184 8.09 -3.87 -3.21
N ARG A 185 9.23 -4.16 -3.86
CA ARG A 185 10.19 -5.18 -3.38
C ARG A 185 10.69 -4.84 -1.99
N GLY A 186 11.10 -3.59 -1.77
CA GLY A 186 11.60 -3.11 -0.47
C GLY A 186 10.54 -3.18 0.64
N ALA A 187 9.27 -2.95 0.33
CA ALA A 187 8.17 -2.96 1.29
C ALA A 187 7.64 -4.38 1.61
N MET A 188 7.91 -5.37 0.76
CA MET A 188 7.35 -6.72 0.89
C MET A 188 7.72 -7.37 2.22
N VAL A 189 9.01 -7.42 2.56
CA VAL A 189 9.48 -8.05 3.80
C VAL A 189 8.98 -7.31 5.04
N PRO A 190 9.11 -5.97 5.15
CA PRO A 190 8.50 -5.21 6.25
C PRO A 190 7.00 -5.46 6.42
N GLY A 191 6.22 -5.45 5.33
CA GLY A 191 4.78 -5.72 5.35
C GLY A 191 4.42 -7.12 5.86
N LEU A 192 5.15 -8.14 5.41
CA LEU A 192 4.96 -9.53 5.87
C LEU A 192 5.35 -9.71 7.34
N VAL A 193 6.46 -9.11 7.77
CA VAL A 193 6.91 -9.16 9.18
C VAL A 193 5.89 -8.47 10.09
N LEU A 194 5.36 -7.32 9.69
CA LEU A 194 4.31 -6.62 10.44
C LEU A 194 3.03 -7.46 10.54
N THR A 195 2.61 -8.06 9.43
CA THR A 195 1.45 -8.98 9.41
C THR A 195 1.70 -10.18 10.34
N GLY A 196 2.90 -10.76 10.27
CA GLY A 196 3.34 -11.83 11.17
C GLY A 196 3.32 -11.43 12.65
N ALA A 197 3.73 -10.20 12.96
CA ALA A 197 3.69 -9.65 14.32
C ALA A 197 2.25 -9.50 14.84
N TYR A 198 1.30 -9.09 13.99
CA TYR A 198 -0.12 -9.06 14.34
C TYR A 198 -0.67 -10.47 14.61
N LEU A 199 -0.34 -11.43 13.76
CA LEU A 199 -0.72 -12.83 13.96
C LEU A 199 -0.12 -13.40 15.24
N LEU A 200 1.15 -13.13 15.51
CA LEU A 200 1.83 -13.54 16.73
C LEU A 200 1.16 -12.96 17.98
N TYR A 201 0.80 -11.68 17.95
CA TYR A 201 0.07 -11.05 19.06
C TYR A 201 -1.27 -11.76 19.33
N ILE A 202 -2.04 -12.09 18.28
CA ILE A 202 -3.31 -12.82 18.41
C ILE A 202 -3.07 -14.23 18.98
N LEU A 203 -2.02 -14.93 18.53
CA LEU A 203 -1.67 -16.26 19.06
C LEU A 203 -1.27 -16.21 20.53
N ILE A 204 -0.49 -15.19 20.93
CA ILE A 204 -0.15 -14.97 22.35
C ILE A 204 -1.43 -14.75 23.18
N LEU A 205 -2.36 -13.93 22.69
CA LEU A 205 -3.65 -13.72 23.37
C LEU A 205 -4.49 -15.00 23.42
N ALA A 206 -4.48 -15.81 22.37
CA ALA A 206 -5.20 -17.08 22.33
C ALA A 206 -4.71 -18.06 23.40
N VAL A 207 -3.42 -18.01 23.75
CA VAL A 207 -2.83 -18.82 24.83
C VAL A 207 -3.07 -18.20 26.21
N LEU A 208 -2.82 -16.88 26.35
CA LEU A 208 -2.86 -16.20 27.65
C LEU A 208 -4.28 -15.82 28.10
N ARG A 209 -5.15 -15.46 27.15
CA ARG A 209 -6.53 -14.99 27.41
C ARG A 209 -7.55 -15.61 26.45
N PRO A 210 -7.73 -16.94 26.46
CA PRO A 210 -8.61 -17.62 25.51
C PRO A 210 -10.09 -17.18 25.63
N LYS A 211 -10.48 -16.61 26.76
CA LYS A 211 -11.84 -16.06 26.97
C LYS A 211 -12.11 -14.80 26.13
N ASP A 212 -11.09 -14.02 25.79
CA ASP A 212 -11.21 -12.81 24.98
C ASP A 212 -11.27 -13.11 23.47
N VAL A 213 -10.89 -14.33 23.09
CA VAL A 213 -10.79 -14.83 21.71
C VAL A 213 -11.39 -16.23 21.56
N PRO A 214 -12.65 -16.44 21.91
CA PRO A 214 -13.24 -17.78 21.92
C PRO A 214 -13.28 -18.40 20.51
N PRO A 215 -13.17 -19.75 20.40
CA PRO A 215 -13.35 -20.45 19.13
C PRO A 215 -14.82 -20.39 18.67
N ILE A 216 -15.05 -20.59 17.37
CA ILE A 216 -16.39 -20.72 16.83
C ILE A 216 -17.03 -22.02 17.38
N PRO A 217 -18.22 -21.96 17.99
CA PRO A 217 -18.94 -23.13 18.47
C PRO A 217 -19.13 -24.19 17.37
N ALA A 218 -19.07 -25.47 17.74
CA ALA A 218 -19.17 -26.56 16.77
C ALA A 218 -20.47 -26.52 15.94
N GLU A 219 -21.55 -26.04 16.56
CA GLU A 219 -22.88 -25.90 15.93
C GLU A 219 -22.92 -24.88 14.77
N HIS A 220 -21.98 -23.95 14.76
CA HIS A 220 -21.90 -22.88 13.75
C HIS A 220 -20.77 -23.12 12.71
N ARG A 221 -20.13 -24.30 12.72
CA ARG A 221 -19.13 -24.71 11.72
C ARG A 221 -19.81 -25.31 10.51
N SER A 222 -19.93 -24.53 9.45
CA SER A 222 -20.72 -24.88 8.25
C SER A 222 -20.03 -25.90 7.33
N TYR A 223 -18.70 -26.07 7.44
CA TYR A 223 -17.92 -26.91 6.51
C TYR A 223 -17.32 -28.16 7.17
N SER A 224 -17.95 -28.68 8.23
CA SER A 224 -17.59 -30.00 8.76
C SER A 224 -18.13 -31.09 7.84
N GLU A 225 -17.34 -32.16 7.64
CA GLU A 225 -17.78 -33.34 6.89
C GLU A 225 -18.89 -34.11 7.65
N ALA A 226 -19.61 -34.96 6.94
CA ALA A 226 -20.66 -35.82 7.50
C ALA A 226 -20.15 -36.66 8.71
N ASN A 227 -18.83 -36.91 8.77
CA ASN A 227 -18.15 -37.65 9.85
C ASN A 227 -17.77 -36.75 11.03
N GLY A 228 -18.16 -35.46 11.06
CA GLY A 228 -17.77 -34.50 12.08
C GLY A 228 -16.30 -34.04 12.05
N ARG A 229 -15.52 -34.44 11.03
CA ARG A 229 -14.12 -34.03 10.83
C ARG A 229 -14.04 -32.67 10.12
N SER A 230 -13.04 -31.88 10.45
CA SER A 230 -12.86 -30.50 9.92
C SER A 230 -12.42 -30.44 8.44
N GLY A 231 -12.15 -31.56 7.78
CA GLY A 231 -11.63 -31.56 6.40
C GLY A 231 -10.24 -30.96 6.22
N ALA A 232 -9.59 -30.43 7.25
CA ALA A 232 -8.28 -29.80 7.18
C ALA A 232 -7.17 -30.75 6.69
N ARG A 233 -7.30 -32.05 6.96
CA ARG A 233 -6.34 -33.06 6.49
C ARG A 233 -6.28 -33.13 4.96
N SER A 234 -7.44 -33.08 4.31
CA SER A 234 -7.53 -33.05 2.84
C SER A 234 -6.86 -31.80 2.24
N LEU A 235 -7.03 -30.66 2.90
CA LEU A 235 -6.34 -29.43 2.50
C LEU A 235 -4.82 -29.54 2.67
N CYS A 236 -4.34 -30.08 3.79
CA CYS A 236 -2.90 -30.31 4.01
C CYS A 236 -2.30 -31.24 2.95
N VAL A 237 -3.01 -32.33 2.62
CA VAL A 237 -2.57 -33.27 1.56
C VAL A 237 -2.52 -32.57 0.20
N LEU A 238 -3.55 -31.80 -0.15
CA LEU A 238 -3.58 -31.03 -1.40
C LEU A 238 -2.41 -30.05 -1.48
N LEU A 239 -2.18 -29.28 -0.39
CA LEU A 239 -1.06 -28.34 -0.32
C LEU A 239 0.30 -29.07 -0.45
N LEU A 240 0.46 -30.20 0.21
CA LEU A 240 1.70 -30.99 0.11
C LEU A 240 1.94 -31.48 -1.32
N ILE A 241 0.91 -32.05 -1.96
CA ILE A 241 0.99 -32.49 -3.37
C ILE A 241 1.32 -31.31 -4.29
N SER A 242 0.68 -30.16 -4.07
CA SER A 242 0.91 -28.95 -4.89
C SER A 242 2.30 -28.39 -4.67
N LEU A 243 2.84 -28.42 -3.45
CA LEU A 243 4.21 -28.02 -3.14
C LEU A 243 5.24 -28.94 -3.82
N VAL A 244 5.03 -30.26 -3.73
CA VAL A 244 5.92 -31.24 -4.40
C VAL A 244 5.86 -31.08 -5.91
N ALA A 245 4.66 -30.94 -6.48
CA ALA A 245 4.50 -30.72 -7.91
C ALA A 245 5.09 -29.36 -8.35
N GLY A 246 4.89 -28.31 -7.57
CA GLY A 246 5.49 -27.00 -7.81
C GLY A 246 7.02 -27.06 -7.78
N TYR A 247 7.61 -27.74 -6.81
CA TYR A 247 9.06 -27.96 -6.71
C TYR A 247 9.62 -28.71 -7.93
N ILE A 248 8.92 -29.76 -8.39
CA ILE A 248 9.32 -30.51 -9.60
C ILE A 248 9.22 -29.63 -10.85
N LEU A 249 8.14 -28.85 -10.98
CA LEU A 249 7.93 -27.96 -12.12
C LEU A 249 8.91 -26.77 -12.13
N ASP A 250 9.34 -26.32 -10.96
CA ASP A 250 10.34 -25.25 -10.78
C ASP A 250 11.65 -25.62 -11.52
N GLU A 251 12.10 -26.86 -11.40
CA GLU A 251 13.32 -27.36 -12.06
C GLU A 251 13.26 -27.30 -13.60
N PHE A 252 12.05 -27.31 -14.18
CA PHE A 252 11.84 -27.25 -15.64
C PHE A 252 11.55 -25.83 -16.17
N TRP A 253 11.03 -24.94 -15.34
CA TRP A 253 10.48 -23.65 -15.80
C TRP A 253 11.22 -22.43 -15.25
N VAL A 254 12.06 -22.60 -14.23
CA VAL A 254 12.76 -21.50 -13.58
C VAL A 254 14.25 -21.61 -13.86
N ASP A 255 14.86 -20.50 -14.29
CA ASP A 255 16.32 -20.44 -14.46
C ASP A 255 17.01 -20.60 -13.09
N PRO A 256 17.88 -21.62 -12.91
CA PRO A 256 18.63 -21.81 -11.67
C PRO A 256 19.47 -20.59 -11.24
N ASN A 257 19.86 -19.74 -12.19
CA ASN A 257 20.67 -18.55 -11.96
C ASN A 257 19.84 -17.26 -11.89
N GLY A 258 18.51 -17.34 -12.06
CA GLY A 258 17.61 -16.18 -12.02
C GLY A 258 17.50 -15.54 -10.63
N PRO A 259 16.96 -14.31 -10.54
CA PRO A 259 16.73 -13.61 -9.28
C PRO A 259 15.84 -14.43 -8.33
N VAL A 260 16.11 -14.35 -7.02
CA VAL A 260 15.35 -15.10 -6.01
C VAL A 260 13.87 -14.71 -6.02
N ASP A 261 13.58 -13.43 -6.26
CA ASP A 261 12.21 -12.90 -6.30
C ASP A 261 11.40 -13.52 -7.44
N GLU A 262 12.01 -13.71 -8.60
CA GLU A 262 11.41 -14.37 -9.76
C GLU A 262 11.05 -15.82 -9.43
N LYS A 263 11.99 -16.57 -8.86
CA LYS A 263 11.77 -17.96 -8.44
C LYS A 263 10.60 -18.08 -7.47
N VAL A 264 10.58 -17.24 -6.43
CA VAL A 264 9.52 -17.26 -5.42
C VAL A 264 8.15 -17.01 -6.04
N ILE A 265 8.03 -16.03 -6.94
CA ILE A 265 6.76 -15.69 -7.60
C ILE A 265 6.28 -16.83 -8.49
N ILE A 266 7.17 -17.36 -9.33
CA ILE A 266 6.83 -18.48 -10.23
C ILE A 266 6.44 -19.71 -9.43
N CYS A 267 7.20 -20.05 -8.36
CA CYS A 267 6.86 -21.18 -7.48
C CYS A 267 5.47 -21.01 -6.85
N ILE A 268 5.13 -19.83 -6.34
CA ILE A 268 3.80 -19.58 -5.74
C ILE A 268 2.70 -19.74 -6.79
N LEU A 269 2.90 -19.21 -8.01
CA LEU A 269 1.93 -19.33 -9.09
C LEU A 269 1.78 -20.80 -9.55
N LEU A 270 2.87 -21.56 -9.62
CA LEU A 270 2.84 -22.99 -9.96
C LEU A 270 2.11 -23.79 -8.89
N VAL A 271 2.46 -23.62 -7.62
CA VAL A 271 1.81 -24.31 -6.49
C VAL A 271 0.32 -23.99 -6.45
N GLY A 272 -0.05 -22.71 -6.57
CA GLY A 272 -1.44 -22.28 -6.62
C GLY A 272 -2.19 -22.83 -7.84
N GLY A 273 -1.56 -22.76 -9.01
CA GLY A 273 -2.11 -23.30 -10.26
C GLY A 273 -2.37 -24.80 -10.19
N VAL A 274 -1.40 -25.58 -9.69
CA VAL A 274 -1.55 -27.03 -9.47
C VAL A 274 -2.69 -27.33 -8.50
N ALA A 275 -2.74 -26.64 -7.36
CA ALA A 275 -3.83 -26.81 -6.38
C ALA A 275 -5.20 -26.51 -7.00
N PHE A 276 -5.29 -25.44 -7.79
CA PHE A 276 -6.53 -25.06 -8.46
C PHE A 276 -6.97 -26.08 -9.52
N VAL A 277 -6.04 -26.55 -10.36
CA VAL A 277 -6.31 -27.56 -11.39
C VAL A 277 -6.75 -28.88 -10.74
N LEU A 278 -6.06 -29.34 -9.69
CA LEU A 278 -6.43 -30.56 -8.97
C LEU A 278 -7.82 -30.46 -8.34
N ALA A 279 -8.15 -29.30 -7.75
CA ALA A 279 -9.48 -29.06 -7.19
C ALA A 279 -10.56 -29.00 -8.30
N LEU A 280 -10.24 -28.42 -9.45
CA LEU A 280 -11.12 -28.37 -10.62
C LEU A 280 -11.40 -29.78 -11.17
N ILE A 281 -10.37 -30.61 -11.32
CA ILE A 281 -10.48 -32.01 -11.75
C ILE A 281 -11.34 -32.79 -10.76
N ASN A 282 -11.07 -32.67 -9.45
CA ASN A 282 -11.86 -33.34 -8.42
C ASN A 282 -13.35 -32.96 -8.51
N LYS A 283 -13.66 -31.69 -8.70
CA LYS A 283 -15.04 -31.21 -8.82
C LYS A 283 -15.71 -31.67 -10.11
N TRP A 284 -15.00 -31.60 -11.25
CA TRP A 284 -15.56 -31.92 -12.56
C TRP A 284 -15.80 -33.41 -12.72
N LEU A 285 -14.84 -34.24 -12.30
CA LEU A 285 -14.96 -35.70 -12.32
C LEU A 285 -15.74 -36.28 -11.13
N LYS A 286 -16.16 -35.41 -10.16
CA LYS A 286 -16.89 -35.82 -8.94
C LYS A 286 -16.16 -36.94 -8.16
N LEU A 287 -14.83 -36.84 -8.07
CA LEU A 287 -14.00 -37.87 -7.43
C LEU A 287 -14.22 -37.98 -5.92
N GLY A 288 -14.68 -36.92 -5.26
CA GLY A 288 -14.93 -36.92 -3.81
C GLY A 288 -13.64 -37.06 -2.96
N LEU A 289 -12.46 -36.80 -3.52
CA LEU A 289 -11.18 -36.91 -2.83
C LEU A 289 -10.89 -35.73 -1.93
N LEU A 290 -11.40 -34.54 -2.29
CA LEU A 290 -11.24 -33.33 -1.51
C LEU A 290 -12.45 -33.08 -0.61
N SER A 291 -12.18 -32.62 0.62
CA SER A 291 -13.22 -32.16 1.53
C SER A 291 -13.91 -30.90 1.01
N VAL A 292 -15.16 -30.67 1.44
CA VAL A 292 -15.91 -29.45 1.10
C VAL A 292 -15.13 -28.18 1.50
N LEU A 293 -14.46 -28.22 2.67
CA LEU A 293 -13.62 -27.12 3.14
C LEU A 293 -12.42 -26.89 2.20
N ALA A 294 -11.71 -27.97 1.78
CA ALA A 294 -10.54 -27.83 0.91
C ALA A 294 -10.93 -27.27 -0.47
N GLU A 295 -12.01 -27.76 -1.08
CA GLU A 295 -12.52 -27.19 -2.32
C GLU A 295 -12.87 -25.73 -2.19
N ARG A 296 -13.57 -25.35 -1.10
CA ARG A 296 -13.98 -23.96 -0.88
C ARG A 296 -12.77 -23.05 -0.67
N VAL A 297 -11.78 -23.47 0.13
CA VAL A 297 -10.53 -22.72 0.34
C VAL A 297 -9.85 -22.46 -1.01
N VAL A 298 -9.70 -23.48 -1.85
CA VAL A 298 -9.07 -23.34 -3.16
C VAL A 298 -9.84 -22.39 -4.08
N PHE A 299 -11.16 -22.58 -4.25
CA PHE A 299 -11.95 -21.77 -5.17
C PHE A 299 -12.22 -20.35 -4.69
N VAL A 300 -12.10 -20.09 -3.40
CA VAL A 300 -12.31 -18.74 -2.84
C VAL A 300 -11.00 -17.98 -2.73
N MET A 301 -9.88 -18.62 -2.29
CA MET A 301 -8.62 -17.94 -2.04
C MET A 301 -7.71 -17.85 -3.26
N ILE A 302 -7.60 -18.92 -4.06
CA ILE A 302 -6.61 -18.96 -5.16
C ILE A 302 -6.88 -17.92 -6.24
N PRO A 303 -8.11 -17.65 -6.72
CA PRO A 303 -8.32 -16.67 -7.77
C PRO A 303 -7.90 -15.25 -7.39
N PRO A 304 -8.29 -14.68 -6.21
CA PRO A 304 -7.81 -13.35 -5.81
C PRO A 304 -6.30 -13.32 -5.57
N LEU A 305 -5.74 -14.33 -4.91
CA LEU A 305 -4.29 -14.44 -4.71
C LEU A 305 -3.55 -14.55 -6.04
N GLY A 306 -4.04 -15.40 -6.95
CA GLY A 306 -3.47 -15.55 -8.29
C GLY A 306 -3.47 -14.23 -9.07
N LEU A 307 -4.53 -13.43 -8.93
CA LEU A 307 -4.57 -12.10 -9.55
C LEU A 307 -3.53 -11.15 -8.95
N ILE A 308 -3.40 -11.12 -7.61
CA ILE A 308 -2.39 -10.29 -6.93
C ILE A 308 -0.98 -10.71 -7.38
N PHE A 309 -0.67 -12.00 -7.34
CA PHE A 309 0.63 -12.51 -7.74
C PHE A 309 0.91 -12.34 -9.23
N LEU A 310 -0.11 -12.42 -10.10
CA LEU A 310 0.03 -12.12 -11.52
C LEU A 310 0.44 -10.66 -11.72
N VAL A 311 -0.26 -9.73 -11.07
CA VAL A 311 0.01 -8.29 -11.16
C VAL A 311 1.39 -7.96 -10.58
N LEU A 312 1.68 -8.40 -9.36
CA LEU A 312 2.98 -8.15 -8.71
C LEU A 312 4.11 -8.86 -9.45
N GLY A 313 3.89 -10.09 -9.88
CA GLY A 313 4.87 -10.88 -10.60
C GLY A 313 5.31 -10.21 -11.89
N THR A 314 4.36 -9.74 -12.70
CA THR A 314 4.69 -9.04 -13.95
C THR A 314 5.44 -7.71 -13.72
N ILE A 315 5.13 -7.01 -12.63
CA ILE A 315 5.86 -5.77 -12.24
C ILE A 315 7.28 -6.13 -11.75
N PHE A 316 7.43 -7.17 -10.91
CA PHE A 316 8.74 -7.56 -10.37
C PHE A 316 9.67 -8.15 -11.44
N LEU A 317 9.12 -8.86 -12.41
CA LEU A 317 9.86 -9.36 -13.56
C LEU A 317 10.21 -8.27 -14.58
N GLY A 318 9.69 -7.06 -14.42
CA GLY A 318 9.85 -5.96 -15.38
C GLY A 318 9.11 -6.18 -16.70
N ILE A 319 8.16 -7.14 -16.75
CA ILE A 319 7.33 -7.43 -17.94
C ILE A 319 6.27 -6.35 -18.14
N ALA A 320 5.74 -5.82 -17.04
CA ALA A 320 4.70 -4.79 -17.05
C ALA A 320 5.08 -3.61 -16.14
N THR A 321 4.72 -2.43 -16.57
CA THR A 321 4.73 -1.23 -15.72
C THR A 321 3.65 -1.34 -14.63
N PRO A 322 3.74 -0.57 -13.54
CA PRO A 322 2.68 -0.54 -12.52
C PRO A 322 1.30 -0.22 -13.08
N THR A 323 1.24 0.65 -14.08
CA THR A 323 -0.01 1.04 -14.77
C THR A 323 -0.60 -0.12 -15.56
N GLU A 324 0.23 -0.81 -16.34
CA GLU A 324 -0.20 -1.99 -17.11
C GLU A 324 -0.61 -3.14 -16.17
N GLY A 325 0.17 -3.38 -15.10
CA GLY A 325 -0.17 -4.35 -14.05
C GLY A 325 -1.51 -4.01 -13.40
N GLY A 326 -1.73 -2.74 -13.05
CA GLY A 326 -3.01 -2.26 -12.52
C GLY A 326 -4.18 -2.46 -13.49
N ALA A 327 -3.98 -2.17 -14.78
CA ALA A 327 -4.99 -2.38 -15.82
C ALA A 327 -5.33 -3.86 -15.99
N MET A 328 -4.33 -4.75 -16.03
CA MET A 328 -4.53 -6.21 -16.04
C MET A 328 -5.30 -6.66 -14.80
N GLY A 329 -4.93 -6.13 -13.63
CA GLY A 329 -5.63 -6.39 -12.37
C GLY A 329 -7.09 -5.96 -12.41
N ALA A 330 -7.40 -4.79 -12.95
CA ALA A 330 -8.76 -4.28 -13.11
C ALA A 330 -9.61 -5.19 -14.02
N VAL A 331 -9.07 -5.61 -15.16
CA VAL A 331 -9.73 -6.56 -16.06
C VAL A 331 -9.93 -7.91 -15.38
N GLY A 332 -8.91 -8.43 -14.70
CA GLY A 332 -9.01 -9.70 -13.95
C GLY A 332 -10.08 -9.64 -12.85
N ALA A 333 -10.20 -8.54 -12.12
CA ALA A 333 -11.23 -8.35 -11.12
C ALA A 333 -12.65 -8.35 -11.73
N ILE A 334 -12.84 -7.69 -12.88
CA ILE A 334 -14.11 -7.75 -13.63
C ILE A 334 -14.43 -9.18 -14.03
N LEU A 335 -13.47 -9.90 -14.64
CA LEU A 335 -13.66 -11.28 -15.08
C LEU A 335 -14.03 -12.20 -13.89
N MET A 336 -13.41 -12.02 -12.73
CA MET A 336 -13.76 -12.76 -11.52
C MET A 336 -15.18 -12.44 -11.03
N ALA A 337 -15.58 -11.16 -11.02
CA ALA A 337 -16.91 -10.75 -10.62
C ALA A 337 -17.99 -11.30 -11.58
N VAL A 338 -17.70 -11.31 -12.90
CA VAL A 338 -18.57 -11.92 -13.92
C VAL A 338 -18.68 -13.43 -13.72
N SER A 339 -17.56 -14.13 -13.56
CA SER A 339 -17.52 -15.60 -13.38
C SER A 339 -18.33 -16.06 -12.17
N ARG A 340 -18.39 -15.24 -11.13
CA ARG A 340 -19.19 -15.46 -9.92
C ARG A 340 -20.63 -14.93 -10.02
N ARG A 341 -21.02 -14.36 -11.16
CA ARG A 341 -22.34 -13.74 -11.41
C ARG A 341 -22.69 -12.66 -10.38
N ARG A 342 -21.70 -11.93 -9.91
CA ARG A 342 -21.84 -10.86 -8.91
C ARG A 342 -21.61 -9.46 -9.49
N LEU A 343 -21.27 -9.34 -10.77
CA LEU A 343 -21.15 -8.05 -11.42
C LEU A 343 -22.52 -7.51 -11.75
N SER A 344 -22.84 -6.33 -11.22
CA SER A 344 -24.04 -5.55 -11.59
C SER A 344 -23.62 -4.20 -12.16
N THR A 345 -24.51 -3.57 -12.94
CA THR A 345 -24.29 -2.22 -13.47
C THR A 345 -24.16 -1.18 -12.35
N ASP A 346 -24.89 -1.35 -11.26
CA ASP A 346 -24.82 -0.48 -10.09
C ASP A 346 -23.48 -0.60 -9.37
N LEU A 347 -22.95 -1.82 -9.21
CA LEU A 347 -21.63 -2.06 -8.64
C LEU A 347 -20.55 -1.41 -9.49
N LEU A 348 -20.61 -1.61 -10.81
CA LEU A 348 -19.66 -1.03 -11.74
C LEU A 348 -19.69 0.50 -11.67
N LYS A 349 -20.87 1.10 -11.71
CA LYS A 349 -21.06 2.55 -11.61
C LYS A 349 -20.50 3.11 -10.30
N GLN A 350 -20.81 2.47 -9.17
CA GLN A 350 -20.28 2.87 -7.86
C GLN A 350 -18.76 2.74 -7.76
N ALA A 351 -18.17 1.69 -8.33
CA ALA A 351 -16.72 1.52 -8.38
C ALA A 351 -16.06 2.62 -9.22
N MET A 352 -16.61 2.91 -10.40
CA MET A 352 -16.13 4.00 -11.26
C MET A 352 -16.25 5.37 -10.59
N ASP A 353 -17.39 5.66 -9.96
CA ASP A 353 -17.63 6.94 -9.26
C ASP A 353 -16.62 7.15 -8.10
N THR A 354 -16.40 6.11 -7.30
CA THR A 354 -15.43 6.17 -6.20
C THR A 354 -13.99 6.30 -6.71
N THR A 355 -13.62 5.56 -7.77
CA THR A 355 -12.32 5.65 -8.41
C THR A 355 -12.07 7.05 -8.97
N THR A 356 -13.05 7.62 -9.68
CA THR A 356 -12.97 8.97 -10.23
C THR A 356 -12.76 10.01 -9.14
N LYS A 357 -13.55 9.94 -8.05
CA LYS A 357 -13.42 10.86 -6.92
C LYS A 357 -12.03 10.81 -6.29
N LEU A 358 -11.51 9.61 -6.05
CA LEU A 358 -10.18 9.46 -5.47
C LEU A 358 -9.08 9.95 -6.42
N SER A 359 -9.16 9.61 -7.70
CA SER A 359 -8.17 10.05 -8.70
C SER A 359 -8.17 11.58 -8.85
N CYS A 360 -9.34 12.20 -8.93
CA CYS A 360 -9.46 13.65 -8.96
C CYS A 360 -8.91 14.31 -7.69
N PHE A 361 -9.18 13.73 -6.52
CA PHE A 361 -8.65 14.22 -5.25
C PHE A 361 -7.12 14.21 -5.22
N VAL A 362 -6.50 13.09 -5.63
CA VAL A 362 -5.03 12.95 -5.68
C VAL A 362 -4.42 13.94 -6.66
N MET A 363 -4.97 14.02 -7.88
CA MET A 363 -4.48 14.96 -8.90
C MET A 363 -4.59 16.41 -8.44
N PHE A 364 -5.66 16.76 -7.74
CA PHE A 364 -5.89 18.11 -7.28
C PHE A 364 -4.91 18.53 -6.16
N ILE A 365 -4.57 17.59 -5.25
CA ILE A 365 -3.52 17.82 -4.24
C ILE A 365 -2.16 18.00 -4.92
N LEU A 366 -1.82 17.20 -5.92
CA LEU A 366 -0.58 17.32 -6.68
C LEU A 366 -0.44 18.67 -7.36
N ILE A 367 -1.50 19.18 -7.99
CA ILE A 367 -1.51 20.49 -8.60
C ILE A 367 -1.27 21.58 -7.54
N GLY A 368 -1.98 21.49 -6.40
CA GLY A 368 -1.80 22.41 -5.28
C GLY A 368 -0.38 22.39 -4.72
N SER A 369 0.16 21.19 -4.51
CA SER A 369 1.53 20.99 -4.03
C SER A 369 2.58 21.53 -5.02
N THR A 370 2.34 21.37 -6.33
CA THR A 370 3.23 21.89 -7.36
C THR A 370 3.29 23.42 -7.34
N ILE A 371 2.14 24.09 -7.15
CA ILE A 371 2.08 25.56 -7.01
C ILE A 371 2.85 26.00 -5.77
N PHE A 372 2.63 25.33 -4.62
CA PHE A 372 3.36 25.61 -3.39
C PHE A 372 4.86 25.41 -3.57
N SER A 373 5.28 24.24 -4.08
CA SER A 373 6.70 23.89 -4.24
C SER A 373 7.43 24.80 -5.22
N LEU A 374 6.75 25.29 -6.26
CA LEU A 374 7.33 26.25 -7.19
C LEU A 374 7.75 27.54 -6.50
N THR A 375 6.84 28.11 -5.71
CA THR A 375 7.09 29.34 -4.95
C THR A 375 8.08 29.11 -3.81
N PHE A 376 7.93 28.01 -3.09
CA PHE A 376 8.80 27.65 -1.97
C PHE A 376 10.26 27.51 -2.39
N ARG A 377 10.53 26.87 -3.54
CA ARG A 377 11.87 26.83 -4.14
C ARG A 377 12.34 28.18 -4.65
N GLY A 378 11.42 29.02 -5.16
CA GLY A 378 11.74 30.37 -5.60
C GLY A 378 12.24 31.30 -4.48
N VAL A 379 11.89 30.99 -3.24
CA VAL A 379 12.37 31.72 -2.03
C VAL A 379 13.43 30.93 -1.25
N ASP A 380 14.17 30.05 -1.91
CA ASP A 380 15.22 29.21 -1.33
C ASP A 380 14.77 28.36 -0.14
N GLY A 381 13.50 27.95 -0.16
CA GLY A 381 12.90 27.17 0.92
C GLY A 381 13.46 25.76 1.05
N ASP A 382 13.89 25.15 -0.04
CA ASP A 382 14.61 23.87 -0.06
C ASP A 382 15.98 23.98 0.61
N LEU A 383 16.73 25.06 0.35
CA LEU A 383 18.00 25.35 1.02
C LEU A 383 17.79 25.61 2.52
N TRP A 384 16.72 26.32 2.89
CA TRP A 384 16.40 26.55 4.30
C TRP A 384 16.11 25.23 5.04
N VAL A 385 15.31 24.32 4.44
CA VAL A 385 15.05 22.98 5.01
C VAL A 385 16.33 22.16 5.09
N GLU A 386 17.15 22.23 4.07
CA GLU A 386 18.45 21.53 4.00
C GLU A 386 19.37 21.94 5.15
N HIS A 387 19.62 23.25 5.31
CA HIS A 387 20.45 23.79 6.41
C HIS A 387 19.91 23.42 7.79
N LEU A 388 18.58 23.41 7.95
CA LEU A 388 17.94 23.04 9.21
C LEU A 388 18.18 21.58 9.59
N LEU A 389 18.31 20.69 8.59
CA LEU A 389 18.33 19.24 8.79
C LEU A 389 19.71 18.60 8.67
N ILE A 390 20.63 19.15 7.88
CA ILE A 390 21.98 18.58 7.70
C ILE A 390 22.82 18.72 8.97
N ASP A 391 22.68 19.85 9.70
CA ASP A 391 23.48 20.14 10.90
C ASP A 391 22.93 19.45 12.17
N LEU A 392 21.99 18.51 12.02
CA LEU A 392 21.41 17.82 13.17
C LEU A 392 22.43 16.88 13.85
N PRO A 393 22.47 16.88 15.19
CA PRO A 393 23.30 15.93 15.93
C PRO A 393 22.83 14.49 15.67
N GLY A 394 23.78 13.58 15.40
CA GLY A 394 23.49 12.17 15.11
C GLY A 394 23.51 11.81 13.63
N GLY A 395 23.79 12.75 12.72
CA GLY A 395 23.93 12.49 11.29
C GLY A 395 22.68 11.85 10.67
N GLU A 396 22.85 10.79 9.87
CA GLU A 396 21.79 10.06 9.19
C GLU A 396 20.67 9.58 10.14
N TYR A 397 21.03 8.96 11.26
CA TYR A 397 20.05 8.47 12.23
C TYR A 397 19.32 9.63 12.95
N GLY A 398 20.03 10.72 13.25
CA GLY A 398 19.42 11.93 13.82
C GLY A 398 18.34 12.50 12.90
N PHE A 399 18.64 12.61 11.61
CA PHE A 399 17.71 13.01 10.57
C PHE A 399 16.50 12.06 10.48
N LEU A 400 16.73 10.74 10.36
CA LEU A 400 15.66 9.75 10.21
C LEU A 400 14.72 9.72 11.43
N ILE A 401 15.26 9.86 12.65
CA ILE A 401 14.46 9.93 13.89
C ILE A 401 13.62 11.22 13.90
N LEU A 402 14.23 12.37 13.62
CA LEU A 402 13.49 13.64 13.59
C LEU A 402 12.38 13.62 12.55
N VAL A 403 12.67 13.16 11.34
CA VAL A 403 11.69 13.03 10.26
C VAL A 403 10.57 12.07 10.68
N SER A 404 10.92 10.93 11.30
CA SER A 404 9.91 9.98 11.78
C SER A 404 8.98 10.60 12.83
N VAL A 405 9.52 11.38 13.76
CA VAL A 405 8.70 12.10 14.76
C VAL A 405 7.86 13.19 14.10
N LEU A 406 8.42 13.97 13.18
CA LEU A 406 7.72 15.02 12.46
C LEU A 406 6.53 14.46 11.67
N VAL A 407 6.77 13.43 10.86
CA VAL A 407 5.74 12.77 10.05
C VAL A 407 4.67 12.15 10.95
N PHE A 408 5.07 11.49 12.05
CA PHE A 408 4.13 10.93 13.02
C PHE A 408 3.20 11.99 13.61
N VAL A 409 3.72 13.18 13.96
CA VAL A 409 2.92 14.29 14.52
C VAL A 409 2.02 14.92 13.45
N LEU A 410 2.55 15.19 12.26
CA LEU A 410 1.78 15.79 11.17
C LEU A 410 0.65 14.87 10.69
N ALA A 411 0.85 13.57 10.71
CA ALA A 411 -0.14 12.58 10.31
C ALA A 411 -1.35 12.45 11.27
N PHE A 412 -1.39 13.21 12.36
CA PHE A 412 -2.64 13.40 13.12
C PHE A 412 -3.64 14.31 12.41
N PHE A 413 -3.15 15.17 11.54
CA PHE A 413 -3.94 16.22 10.90
C PHE A 413 -4.03 16.03 9.38
N LEU A 414 -3.03 15.39 8.80
CA LEU A 414 -2.86 15.20 7.36
C LEU A 414 -3.02 13.72 7.02
N ASP A 415 -3.67 13.44 5.89
CA ASP A 415 -3.68 12.09 5.37
C ASP A 415 -2.35 11.73 4.68
N PHE A 416 -2.21 10.50 4.21
CA PHE A 416 -0.96 10.06 3.61
C PHE A 416 -0.66 10.71 2.26
N PHE A 417 -1.68 11.06 1.46
CA PHE A 417 -1.47 11.77 0.20
C PHE A 417 -0.92 13.17 0.45
N GLU A 418 -1.50 13.85 1.42
CA GLU A 418 -1.08 15.19 1.84
C GLU A 418 0.36 15.17 2.35
N LEU A 419 0.70 14.22 3.22
CA LEU A 419 2.06 14.03 3.72
C LEU A 419 3.04 13.70 2.58
N ALA A 420 2.68 12.78 1.70
CA ALA A 420 3.55 12.38 0.61
C ALA A 420 3.81 13.53 -0.38
N PHE A 421 2.82 14.35 -0.67
CA PHE A 421 2.98 15.44 -1.64
C PHE A 421 3.52 16.75 -1.04
N ILE A 422 3.48 16.93 0.28
CA ILE A 422 4.02 18.12 0.94
C ILE A 422 5.41 17.82 1.50
N ILE A 423 5.52 16.78 2.30
CA ILE A 423 6.71 16.54 3.13
C ILE A 423 7.80 15.79 2.34
N VAL A 424 7.43 14.81 1.53
CA VAL A 424 8.42 14.00 0.82
C VAL A 424 9.23 14.81 -0.22
N PRO A 425 8.64 15.72 -1.02
CA PRO A 425 9.43 16.57 -1.93
C PRO A 425 10.40 17.52 -1.21
N LEU A 426 10.15 17.84 0.07
CA LEU A 426 11.03 18.68 0.88
C LEU A 426 12.17 17.87 1.51
N LEU A 427 11.88 16.65 1.96
CA LEU A 427 12.83 15.81 2.70
C LEU A 427 13.63 14.87 1.80
N GLY A 428 13.08 14.43 0.66
CA GLY A 428 13.72 13.53 -0.27
C GLY A 428 15.09 14.01 -0.76
N PRO A 429 15.21 15.26 -1.26
CA PRO A 429 16.49 15.82 -1.68
C PRO A 429 17.54 15.88 -0.55
N VAL A 430 17.11 16.16 0.68
CA VAL A 430 18.01 16.17 1.85
C VAL A 430 18.51 14.77 2.17
N ALA A 431 17.60 13.78 2.17
CA ALA A 431 17.95 12.38 2.37
C ALA A 431 18.94 11.87 1.30
N ASP A 432 18.73 12.22 0.03
CA ASP A 432 19.61 11.86 -1.08
C ASP A 432 21.00 12.47 -0.92
N LYS A 433 21.10 13.76 -0.55
CA LYS A 433 22.38 14.44 -0.26
C LYS A 433 23.12 13.84 0.94
N MET A 434 22.40 13.33 1.94
CA MET A 434 22.99 12.63 3.09
C MET A 434 23.42 11.20 2.74
N GLY A 435 23.18 10.72 1.51
CA GLY A 435 23.52 9.36 1.07
C GLY A 435 22.54 8.30 1.56
N ILE A 436 21.37 8.69 2.05
CA ILE A 436 20.34 7.76 2.52
C ILE A 436 19.68 7.10 1.32
N ASP A 437 19.55 5.78 1.35
CA ASP A 437 18.80 5.05 0.31
C ASP A 437 17.34 5.48 0.30
N LEU A 438 16.88 6.06 -0.83
CA LEU A 438 15.53 6.62 -0.94
C LEU A 438 14.42 5.56 -0.94
N ILE A 439 14.71 4.30 -1.31
CA ILE A 439 13.74 3.21 -1.16
C ILE A 439 13.56 2.88 0.33
N TRP A 440 14.66 2.75 1.07
CA TRP A 440 14.60 2.55 2.51
C TRP A 440 13.89 3.71 3.21
N PHE A 441 14.21 4.95 2.83
CA PHE A 441 13.55 6.15 3.35
C PHE A 441 12.04 6.12 3.07
N GLY A 442 11.63 5.81 1.83
CA GLY A 442 10.22 5.73 1.44
C GLY A 442 9.44 4.64 2.19
N VAL A 443 10.04 3.45 2.36
CA VAL A 443 9.43 2.36 3.14
C VAL A 443 9.32 2.72 4.62
N LEU A 444 10.33 3.37 5.21
CA LEU A 444 10.28 3.87 6.58
C LEU A 444 9.12 4.86 6.76
N LEU A 445 8.95 5.80 5.83
CA LEU A 445 7.83 6.74 5.84
C LEU A 445 6.49 6.03 5.71
N ALA A 446 6.36 5.02 4.84
CA ALA A 446 5.13 4.25 4.67
C ALA A 446 4.70 3.54 5.97
N VAL A 447 5.65 2.89 6.66
CA VAL A 447 5.40 2.24 7.96
C VAL A 447 5.00 3.28 9.03
N ASN A 448 5.64 4.44 9.01
CA ASN A 448 5.35 5.51 9.97
C ASN A 448 3.95 6.12 9.73
N MET A 449 3.61 6.44 8.49
CA MET A 449 2.29 6.95 8.12
C MET A 449 1.18 5.95 8.46
N GLN A 450 1.42 4.65 8.34
CA GLN A 450 0.49 3.61 8.77
C GLN A 450 0.17 3.71 10.28
N THR A 451 1.16 4.01 11.11
CA THR A 451 1.01 4.11 12.56
C THR A 451 0.08 5.25 12.96
N SER A 452 0.22 6.40 12.31
CA SER A 452 -0.61 7.58 12.58
C SER A 452 -2.08 7.37 12.24
N PHE A 453 -2.39 6.54 11.23
CA PHE A 453 -3.78 6.17 10.91
C PHE A 453 -4.50 5.42 12.03
N MET A 454 -3.78 4.81 12.96
CA MET A 454 -4.34 4.09 14.10
C MET A 454 -4.26 4.83 15.43
N HIS A 455 -3.59 5.99 15.49
CA HIS A 455 -3.30 6.65 16.75
C HIS A 455 -4.51 7.44 17.30
N PRO A 456 -5.02 7.12 18.52
CA PRO A 456 -6.05 7.93 19.16
C PRO A 456 -5.53 9.36 19.49
N PRO A 457 -6.39 10.39 19.43
CA PRO A 457 -7.79 10.34 19.04
C PRO A 457 -8.04 10.58 17.55
N PHE A 458 -7.01 10.88 16.74
CA PHE A 458 -7.17 11.43 15.39
C PHE A 458 -6.99 10.40 14.25
N GLY A 459 -6.63 9.15 14.57
CA GLY A 459 -6.39 8.14 13.55
C GLY A 459 -7.60 7.87 12.63
N PHE A 460 -7.42 8.09 11.34
CA PHE A 460 -8.47 7.97 10.34
C PHE A 460 -9.13 6.58 10.31
N SER A 461 -8.35 5.49 10.50
CA SER A 461 -8.89 4.13 10.56
C SER A 461 -9.89 3.95 11.71
N LEU A 462 -9.67 4.66 12.83
CA LEU A 462 -10.56 4.61 13.99
C LEU A 462 -11.88 5.33 13.71
N PHE A 463 -11.86 6.43 12.95
CA PHE A 463 -13.06 7.13 12.49
C PHE A 463 -13.85 6.27 11.50
N TYR A 464 -13.18 5.65 10.53
CA TYR A 464 -13.84 4.75 9.58
C TYR A 464 -14.51 3.59 10.31
N LEU A 465 -13.82 2.95 11.25
CA LEU A 465 -14.40 1.87 12.05
C LEU A 465 -15.57 2.38 12.93
N ARG A 466 -15.45 3.58 13.52
CA ARG A 466 -16.51 4.19 14.33
C ARG A 466 -17.77 4.45 13.52
N SER A 467 -17.65 4.78 12.24
CA SER A 467 -18.79 5.06 11.36
C SER A 467 -19.69 3.83 11.14
N VAL A 468 -19.12 2.63 11.20
CA VAL A 468 -19.81 1.36 10.92
C VAL A 468 -20.06 0.50 12.18
N ALA A 469 -19.32 0.76 13.27
CA ALA A 469 -19.49 0.01 14.51
C ALA A 469 -20.82 0.37 15.20
N PRO A 470 -21.61 -0.61 15.70
CA PRO A 470 -22.88 -0.38 16.39
C PRO A 470 -22.63 0.44 17.66
N LYS A 471 -23.34 1.57 17.82
CA LYS A 471 -23.22 2.44 19.01
C LYS A 471 -24.01 1.90 20.19
N ASP A 472 -25.21 1.39 19.90
CA ASP A 472 -26.17 0.92 20.88
C ASP A 472 -26.21 -0.60 20.93
N ASP A 473 -26.75 -1.14 22.02
CA ASP A 473 -27.01 -2.56 22.14
C ASP A 473 -28.02 -3.02 21.09
N TYR A 474 -27.75 -4.14 20.47
CA TYR A 474 -28.62 -4.70 19.43
C TYR A 474 -28.87 -6.20 19.63
N ILE A 475 -29.97 -6.69 19.03
CA ILE A 475 -30.27 -8.12 19.04
C ILE A 475 -29.69 -8.74 17.76
N ASP A 476 -28.77 -9.68 17.94
CA ASP A 476 -28.18 -10.40 16.81
C ASP A 476 -29.22 -11.21 16.05
N LYS A 477 -29.23 -11.05 14.73
CA LYS A 477 -30.24 -11.69 13.86
C LYS A 477 -30.17 -13.22 13.87
N VAL A 478 -28.98 -13.80 14.08
CA VAL A 478 -28.71 -15.24 14.02
C VAL A 478 -28.93 -15.90 15.38
N THR A 479 -28.23 -15.43 16.41
CA THR A 479 -28.26 -16.04 17.75
C THR A 479 -29.41 -15.55 18.63
N LYS A 480 -30.11 -14.47 18.20
CA LYS A 480 -31.17 -13.80 18.98
C LYS A 480 -30.71 -13.29 20.36
N LYS A 481 -29.40 -13.26 20.60
CA LYS A 481 -28.79 -12.73 21.83
C LYS A 481 -28.66 -11.21 21.74
N LYS A 482 -28.80 -10.56 22.89
CA LYS A 482 -28.50 -9.13 23.01
C LYS A 482 -26.97 -8.96 23.02
N ILE A 483 -26.44 -8.21 22.06
CA ILE A 483 -25.02 -7.87 21.95
C ILE A 483 -24.84 -6.41 22.34
N PRO A 484 -23.96 -6.10 23.28
CA PRO A 484 -23.70 -4.73 23.68
C PRO A 484 -22.99 -3.94 22.58
N GLY A 485 -23.34 -2.66 22.45
CA GLY A 485 -22.70 -1.74 21.51
C GLY A 485 -21.21 -1.53 21.79
N VAL A 486 -20.52 -0.95 20.83
CA VAL A 486 -19.09 -0.66 20.89
C VAL A 486 -18.88 0.81 21.24
N ALA A 487 -18.30 1.07 22.41
CA ALA A 487 -17.91 2.41 22.80
C ALA A 487 -16.68 2.90 22.03
N THR A 488 -16.55 4.23 21.81
CA THR A 488 -15.37 4.81 21.16
C THR A 488 -14.07 4.47 21.93
N GLY A 489 -14.16 4.43 23.27
CA GLY A 489 -13.04 3.99 24.11
C GLY A 489 -12.60 2.54 23.85
N ASP A 490 -13.51 1.63 23.47
CA ASP A 490 -13.13 0.26 23.10
C ASP A 490 -12.30 0.25 21.80
N ILE A 491 -12.63 1.10 20.84
CA ILE A 491 -11.87 1.26 19.60
C ILE A 491 -10.47 1.79 19.90
N TYR A 492 -10.38 2.85 20.72
CA TYR A 492 -9.11 3.48 21.08
C TYR A 492 -8.20 2.52 21.85
N TRP A 493 -8.69 1.90 22.91
CA TRP A 493 -7.91 0.92 23.68
C TRP A 493 -7.58 -0.34 22.88
N GLY A 494 -8.43 -0.68 21.92
CA GLY A 494 -8.19 -1.80 21.01
C GLY A 494 -7.02 -1.57 20.06
N SER A 495 -6.79 -0.33 19.62
CA SER A 495 -5.70 0.01 18.71
C SER A 495 -4.33 0.06 19.38
N VAL A 496 -4.25 0.37 20.70
CA VAL A 496 -2.98 0.58 21.41
C VAL A 496 -1.96 -0.55 21.23
N PRO A 497 -2.30 -1.85 21.40
CA PRO A 497 -1.32 -2.92 21.22
C PRO A 497 -0.74 -2.96 19.80
N PHE A 498 -1.56 -2.70 18.79
CA PHE A 498 -1.13 -2.69 17.39
C PHE A 498 -0.26 -1.48 17.08
N ILE A 499 -0.55 -0.32 17.68
CA ILE A 499 0.32 0.88 17.59
C ILE A 499 1.70 0.58 18.18
N CYS A 500 1.76 -0.09 19.33
CA CYS A 500 3.03 -0.50 19.93
C CYS A 500 3.83 -1.42 18.98
N ILE A 501 3.17 -2.38 18.33
CA ILE A 501 3.80 -3.26 17.33
C ILE A 501 4.32 -2.44 16.13
N GLN A 502 3.56 -1.47 15.66
CA GLN A 502 3.97 -0.60 14.55
C GLN A 502 5.16 0.29 14.92
N ILE A 503 5.18 0.86 16.13
CA ILE A 503 6.32 1.65 16.63
C ILE A 503 7.59 0.78 16.70
N VAL A 504 7.46 -0.45 17.18
CA VAL A 504 8.57 -1.42 17.16
C VAL A 504 8.99 -1.70 15.72
N MET A 505 8.04 -1.82 14.80
CA MET A 505 8.36 -2.04 13.38
C MET A 505 9.09 -0.85 12.75
N ILE A 506 8.72 0.39 13.07
CA ILE A 506 9.46 1.60 12.67
C ILE A 506 10.91 1.50 13.15
N ALA A 507 11.11 1.16 14.43
CA ALA A 507 12.46 0.99 14.99
C ALA A 507 13.23 -0.15 14.30
N VAL A 508 12.58 -1.26 13.97
CA VAL A 508 13.20 -2.38 13.24
C VAL A 508 13.63 -1.95 11.84
N VAL A 509 12.77 -1.28 11.08
CA VAL A 509 13.11 -0.78 9.73
C VAL A 509 14.24 0.24 9.77
N LEU A 510 14.26 1.09 10.81
CA LEU A 510 15.31 2.09 11.02
C LEU A 510 16.67 1.44 11.33
N LEU A 511 16.69 0.40 12.18
CA LEU A 511 17.93 -0.25 12.64
C LEU A 511 18.46 -1.31 11.66
N PHE A 512 17.59 -1.88 10.83
CA PHE A 512 17.91 -2.95 9.88
C PHE A 512 17.55 -2.57 8.44
N PRO A 513 18.27 -1.61 7.82
CA PRO A 513 18.00 -1.20 6.43
C PRO A 513 18.11 -2.37 5.44
N GLY A 514 18.91 -3.39 5.74
CA GLY A 514 19.00 -4.62 4.95
C GLY A 514 17.68 -5.37 4.77
N MET A 515 16.70 -5.16 5.66
CA MET A 515 15.36 -5.72 5.50
C MET A 515 14.63 -5.14 4.29
N VAL A 516 14.90 -3.89 3.94
CA VAL A 516 14.30 -3.18 2.81
C VAL A 516 15.15 -3.35 1.54
N THR A 517 16.46 -3.31 1.68
CA THR A 517 17.42 -3.31 0.56
C THR A 517 17.92 -4.70 0.16
N HIS A 518 17.36 -5.77 0.75
CA HIS A 518 17.80 -7.17 0.54
C HIS A 518 17.82 -7.61 -0.93
N TYR A 519 16.90 -7.09 -1.75
CA TYR A 519 16.79 -7.41 -3.18
C TYR A 519 17.84 -6.69 -4.03
N LYS A 520 18.45 -5.60 -3.53
CA LYS A 520 19.58 -4.90 -4.16
C LYS A 520 20.85 -5.74 -4.08
N GLY A 521 20.72 -7.07 -4.22
CA GLY A 521 21.83 -8.00 -4.14
C GLY A 521 23.03 -7.48 -4.88
N THR A 522 24.21 -7.96 -4.53
CA THR A 522 25.50 -7.81 -5.21
C THR A 522 25.39 -7.97 -6.75
N GLY A 523 24.54 -7.16 -7.36
CA GLY A 523 24.55 -6.92 -8.79
C GLY A 523 25.99 -6.56 -9.10
N ALA A 524 26.62 -7.31 -10.01
CA ALA A 524 27.94 -7.02 -10.49
C ALA A 524 28.03 -5.50 -10.64
N GLN A 525 28.92 -4.86 -9.89
CA GLN A 525 29.28 -3.48 -10.16
C GLN A 525 29.75 -3.50 -11.60
N VAL A 526 28.85 -3.14 -12.50
CA VAL A 526 29.21 -2.95 -13.90
C VAL A 526 30.17 -1.79 -13.82
N ASP A 527 31.47 -2.08 -13.97
CA ASP A 527 32.49 -1.06 -14.01
C ASP A 527 32.05 -0.07 -15.12
N PRO A 528 31.79 1.20 -14.79
CA PRO A 528 31.36 2.17 -15.80
C PRO A 528 32.31 2.26 -16.99
N ASN A 529 33.55 1.83 -16.81
CA ASN A 529 34.57 1.79 -17.87
C ASN A 529 34.47 0.54 -18.78
N THR A 530 33.63 -0.44 -18.43
CA THR A 530 33.42 -1.65 -19.25
C THR A 530 32.08 -1.62 -20.01
N VAL A 531 31.24 -0.60 -19.79
CA VAL A 531 30.01 -0.38 -20.55
C VAL A 531 30.38 0.27 -21.88
N THR A 532 30.72 -0.52 -22.88
CA THR A 532 30.68 -0.08 -24.27
C THR A 532 29.19 0.07 -24.64
N ILE A 533 28.72 1.30 -24.71
CA ILE A 533 27.43 1.61 -25.34
C ILE A 533 27.67 1.42 -26.85
N ASP A 534 27.31 0.25 -27.35
CA ASP A 534 27.30 0.00 -28.78
C ASP A 534 26.06 0.75 -29.35
N MET A 535 26.27 2.02 -29.68
CA MET A 535 25.29 2.81 -30.41
C MET A 535 25.33 2.35 -31.87
N GLN A 536 24.90 1.14 -32.16
CA GLN A 536 24.53 0.74 -33.50
C GLN A 536 23.22 1.44 -33.82
N ASP A 537 23.35 2.50 -34.58
CA ASP A 537 22.24 3.26 -35.12
C ASP A 537 21.32 2.36 -35.94
N GLU A 538 20.08 2.30 -35.54
CA GLU A 538 18.94 1.78 -36.35
C GLU A 538 18.73 2.63 -37.64
N TYR A 539 19.57 3.63 -37.88
CA TYR A 539 19.53 4.56 -39.02
C TYR A 539 20.79 4.56 -39.91
N GLY A 540 21.68 3.60 -39.77
CA GLY A 540 22.72 3.33 -40.77
C GLY A 540 23.64 4.51 -41.15
N ALA A 541 23.99 5.38 -40.20
CA ALA A 541 24.97 6.43 -40.40
C ALA A 541 26.00 6.39 -39.27
N ASP A 542 27.24 6.07 -39.61
CA ASP A 542 28.42 6.23 -38.78
C ASP A 542 28.61 7.69 -38.39
N LEU A 543 28.06 8.09 -37.24
CA LEU A 543 28.39 9.38 -36.63
C LEU A 543 29.39 9.15 -35.52
N ASN A 544 30.68 9.20 -35.89
CA ASN A 544 31.75 9.33 -34.91
C ASN A 544 31.97 10.84 -34.65
N PRO A 545 31.56 11.41 -33.51
CA PRO A 545 31.67 12.85 -33.25
C PRO A 545 33.10 13.37 -33.09
N PHE A 546 34.11 12.51 -33.14
CA PHE A 546 35.52 12.85 -32.90
C PHE A 546 36.43 12.50 -34.06
N ASP A 547 35.92 12.29 -35.26
CA ASP A 547 36.76 12.15 -36.43
C ASP A 547 37.07 13.53 -37.01
N ASP A 548 38.21 14.08 -36.61
CA ASP A 548 38.76 15.39 -36.95
C ASP A 548 39.50 15.36 -38.32
N SER A 549 38.92 14.67 -39.29
CA SER A 549 39.36 14.76 -40.68
C SER A 549 38.42 15.68 -41.46
N GLY A 550 38.79 16.97 -41.48
CA GLY A 550 38.05 18.04 -42.14
C GLY A 550 37.70 17.75 -43.60
N GLU A 551 36.38 17.77 -43.87
CA GLU A 551 35.83 18.34 -45.10
C GLU A 551 34.35 18.64 -44.89
N GLY A 552 33.95 19.82 -45.28
CA GLY A 552 32.74 20.50 -44.90
C GLY A 552 31.43 19.83 -45.35
N GLY A 553 30.50 19.74 -44.41
CA GLY A 553 29.09 19.38 -44.64
C GLY A 553 28.17 20.27 -43.83
N GLY A 554 27.33 21.03 -44.51
CA GLY A 554 26.47 22.08 -43.94
C GLY A 554 25.41 21.57 -42.98
N MET A 555 25.03 22.41 -42.03
CA MET A 555 23.94 22.19 -41.07
C MET A 555 22.62 21.82 -41.75
N PRO A 556 21.87 20.86 -41.22
CA PRO A 556 20.51 20.60 -41.70
C PRO A 556 19.56 21.73 -41.27
N VAL A 557 18.91 22.32 -42.24
CA VAL A 557 17.83 23.31 -42.06
C VAL A 557 16.56 22.52 -41.73
N PHE A 558 16.02 22.70 -40.54
CA PHE A 558 14.69 22.22 -40.19
C PHE A 558 13.63 23.02 -40.99
N LYS A 559 12.80 22.30 -41.70
CA LYS A 559 11.53 22.81 -42.28
C LYS A 559 10.39 22.42 -41.37
#